data_1781e482c35dd1189a81fc1e714bbee7
#
_entry.id   1781e482c35dd1189a81fc1e714bbee7
#
_cell.length_a   1.000
_cell.length_b   1.000
_cell.length_c   1.000
_cell.angle_alpha   90.00
_cell.angle_beta   90.00
_cell.angle_gamma   90.00
#
_symmetry.space_group_name_H-M   'P 1'
#
loop_
_entity.id
_entity.type
_entity.pdbx_description
1 polymer ?
#
loop_
_entity_poly.entity_id
_entity_poly.type
_entity_poly.pdbx_seq_one_letter_code
_entity_poly.pdbx_strand_id
1 'polypeptide(L)'
;VHTAKWIGATRDGLELHQPLGSAISNGVLYTVDTGHVVSFDLASGQPLNTIPVSGSTLLNGIAVADDGTVYASNTRSPERIYKVTAEGTSSIFADGAPLAAPNGVAIDTDGNIVVVNVNDNAVLTYNTSGDLIRTEYAAEGGNDGVVVLEDGTKYVSSVRFGSVSRIRPGEDAQVIATGIPSAASMCYDSVQHQLVIPLNSNFALAFIKL
;
A
#
# COMPACT_ATOMS: atom_id res chain seq x y z
N VAL A 1 -9.19 1.74 22.50
CA VAL A 1 -8.95 3.06 23.15
C VAL A 1 -8.52 4.02 22.06
N HIS A 2 -9.16 5.19 21.96
CA HIS A 2 -8.81 6.24 21.00
C HIS A 2 -7.92 7.28 21.70
N THR A 3 -6.72 7.51 21.15
CA THR A 3 -5.80 8.57 21.59
C THR A 3 -5.72 9.62 20.50
N ALA A 4 -6.27 10.81 20.73
CA ALA A 4 -6.19 11.90 19.77
C ALA A 4 -4.75 12.40 19.63
N LYS A 5 -4.33 12.68 18.37
CA LYS A 5 -2.98 13.18 18.05
C LYS A 5 -1.86 12.28 18.63
N TRP A 6 -2.06 10.98 18.54
CA TRP A 6 -1.09 10.01 19.04
C TRP A 6 0.22 10.04 18.25
N ILE A 7 0.15 10.24 16.93
CA ILE A 7 1.30 10.35 16.04
C ILE A 7 1.16 11.61 15.17
N GLY A 8 2.30 12.23 14.82
CA GLY A 8 2.38 13.40 13.97
C GLY A 8 1.91 14.69 14.63
N ALA A 9 1.55 15.68 13.83
CA ALA A 9 1.04 16.97 14.27
C ALA A 9 1.92 17.67 15.34
N THR A 10 3.20 17.85 15.06
CA THR A 10 4.18 18.53 15.92
C THR A 10 4.54 17.83 17.23
N ARG A 11 4.06 16.60 17.43
CA ARG A 11 4.49 15.81 18.57
C ARG A 11 5.97 15.44 18.38
N ASP A 12 6.75 15.63 19.41
CA ASP A 12 8.19 15.29 19.46
C ASP A 12 9.03 15.89 18.31
N GLY A 13 8.59 17.04 17.78
CA GLY A 13 9.31 17.80 16.75
C GLY A 13 9.16 17.25 15.31
N LEU A 14 8.35 16.22 15.09
CA LEU A 14 8.03 15.71 13.77
C LEU A 14 6.64 16.15 13.34
N GLU A 15 6.55 16.84 12.21
CA GLU A 15 5.31 17.20 11.55
C GLU A 15 5.11 16.35 10.28
N LEU A 16 3.99 15.67 10.18
CA LEU A 16 3.57 15.01 8.94
C LEU A 16 2.78 16.00 8.08
N HIS A 17 3.13 16.08 6.78
CA HIS A 17 2.56 17.04 5.85
C HIS A 17 1.44 16.44 5.01
N GLN A 18 1.70 15.30 4.40
CA GLN A 18 0.75 14.58 3.55
C GLN A 18 0.95 13.07 3.69
N PRO A 19 0.69 12.49 4.88
CA PRO A 19 0.81 11.06 5.05
C PRO A 19 -0.26 10.34 4.21
N LEU A 20 0.15 9.31 3.46
CA LEU A 20 -0.73 8.50 2.62
C LEU A 20 -0.72 7.04 3.10
N GLY A 21 -0.06 6.14 2.34
CA GLY A 21 0.00 4.74 2.72
C GLY A 21 0.70 4.50 4.06
N SER A 22 0.24 3.50 4.79
CA SER A 22 0.87 3.05 6.04
C SER A 22 0.90 1.53 6.14
N ALA A 23 1.91 1.01 6.82
CA ALA A 23 2.08 -0.41 7.11
C ALA A 23 2.71 -0.61 8.49
N ILE A 24 2.45 -1.77 9.09
CA ILE A 24 3.01 -2.13 10.39
C ILE A 24 3.83 -3.40 10.23
N SER A 25 5.05 -3.40 10.75
CA SER A 25 5.91 -4.59 10.86
C SER A 25 6.70 -4.52 12.15
N ASN A 26 6.77 -5.63 12.88
CA ASN A 26 7.60 -5.80 14.09
C ASN A 26 7.46 -4.66 15.13
N GLY A 27 6.22 -4.19 15.38
CA GLY A 27 5.96 -3.13 16.36
C GLY A 27 6.34 -1.72 15.90
N VAL A 28 6.63 -1.55 14.62
CA VAL A 28 6.92 -0.25 13.99
C VAL A 28 5.83 0.09 13.00
N LEU A 29 5.29 1.31 13.07
CA LEU A 29 4.42 1.90 12.07
C LEU A 29 5.28 2.66 11.07
N TYR A 30 5.12 2.36 9.80
CA TYR A 30 5.71 3.08 8.69
C TYR A 30 4.64 3.85 7.93
N THR A 31 4.97 5.03 7.43
CA THR A 31 4.12 5.79 6.51
C THR A 31 4.97 6.52 5.49
N VAL A 32 4.40 6.78 4.32
CA VAL A 32 4.99 7.69 3.35
C VAL A 32 4.47 9.11 3.60
N ASP A 33 5.34 10.11 3.57
CA ASP A 33 4.99 11.52 3.74
C ASP A 33 5.92 12.40 2.89
N THR A 34 5.37 13.12 1.93
CA THR A 34 6.03 14.17 1.12
C THR A 34 7.51 13.89 0.82
N GLY A 35 7.77 12.80 0.07
CA GLY A 35 9.13 12.43 -0.35
C GLY A 35 9.97 11.70 0.71
N HIS A 36 9.36 11.24 1.79
CA HIS A 36 10.02 10.50 2.86
C HIS A 36 9.27 9.22 3.21
N VAL A 37 9.99 8.24 3.71
CA VAL A 37 9.45 7.16 4.55
C VAL A 37 9.72 7.54 6.00
N VAL A 38 8.65 7.60 6.80
CA VAL A 38 8.71 7.95 8.21
C VAL A 38 8.27 6.74 9.04
N SER A 39 8.94 6.50 10.16
CA SER A 39 8.58 5.39 11.04
C SER A 39 8.44 5.82 12.49
N PHE A 40 7.59 5.09 13.21
CA PHE A 40 7.23 5.35 14.60
C PHE A 40 7.21 4.04 15.39
N ASP A 41 7.63 4.09 16.62
CA ASP A 41 7.36 3.01 17.58
C ASP A 41 5.85 2.90 17.82
N LEU A 42 5.29 1.73 17.54
CA LEU A 42 3.84 1.52 17.57
C LEU A 42 3.26 1.61 18.99
N ALA A 43 4.03 1.31 20.03
CA ALA A 43 3.54 1.33 21.41
C ALA A 43 3.52 2.75 21.99
N SER A 44 4.56 3.54 21.74
CA SER A 44 4.72 4.88 22.30
C SER A 44 4.29 6.00 21.36
N GLY A 45 4.29 5.77 20.05
CA GLY A 45 4.09 6.79 19.01
C GLY A 45 5.31 7.68 18.79
N GLN A 46 6.46 7.33 19.38
CA GLN A 46 7.69 8.11 19.21
C GLN A 46 8.23 7.95 17.79
N PRO A 47 8.69 9.03 17.13
CA PRO A 47 9.35 8.94 15.84
C PRO A 47 10.67 8.17 15.96
N LEU A 48 10.92 7.29 14.98
CA LEU A 48 12.15 6.50 14.90
C LEU A 48 13.06 7.02 13.79
N ASN A 49 12.56 7.04 12.55
CA ASN A 49 13.34 7.43 11.39
C ASN A 49 12.54 8.30 10.43
N THR A 50 13.23 9.17 9.71
CA THR A 50 12.74 9.91 8.55
C THR A 50 13.76 9.75 7.43
N ILE A 51 13.41 8.95 6.43
CA ILE A 51 14.32 8.55 5.36
C ILE A 51 13.88 9.21 4.06
N PRO A 52 14.72 10.07 3.45
CA PRO A 52 14.38 10.71 2.19
C PRO A 52 14.40 9.71 1.04
N VAL A 53 13.40 9.82 0.15
CA VAL A 53 13.29 9.04 -1.08
C VAL A 53 13.53 9.97 -2.26
N SER A 54 14.79 10.10 -2.62
CA SER A 54 15.24 11.05 -3.65
C SER A 54 14.61 10.76 -5.02
N GLY A 55 14.08 11.81 -5.66
CA GLY A 55 13.45 11.71 -6.97
C GLY A 55 12.00 11.22 -6.94
N SER A 56 11.42 11.02 -5.77
CA SER A 56 9.98 10.79 -5.64
C SER A 56 9.18 12.08 -5.87
N THR A 57 7.96 11.93 -6.36
CA THR A 57 7.05 13.06 -6.66
C THR A 57 5.71 12.94 -5.92
N LEU A 58 5.23 11.71 -5.74
CA LEU A 58 4.07 11.38 -4.92
C LEU A 58 4.22 9.93 -4.41
N LEU A 59 4.86 9.77 -3.26
CA LEU A 59 4.83 8.48 -2.56
C LEU A 59 3.40 8.21 -2.08
N ASN A 60 2.91 6.98 -2.28
CA ASN A 60 1.51 6.65 -2.01
C ASN A 60 1.35 5.33 -1.24
N GLY A 61 1.36 4.18 -1.92
CA GLY A 61 1.27 2.89 -1.25
C GLY A 61 2.59 2.46 -0.63
N ILE A 62 2.52 1.62 0.40
CA ILE A 62 3.68 1.13 1.14
C ILE A 62 3.45 -0.31 1.61
N ALA A 63 4.49 -1.14 1.52
CA ALA A 63 4.57 -2.43 2.18
C ALA A 63 5.93 -2.59 2.85
N VAL A 64 5.98 -3.37 3.92
CA VAL A 64 7.20 -3.58 4.72
C VAL A 64 7.44 -5.06 4.89
N ALA A 65 8.63 -5.52 4.51
CA ALA A 65 9.09 -6.87 4.72
C ALA A 65 9.50 -7.11 6.19
N ASP A 66 9.62 -8.38 6.58
CA ASP A 66 9.99 -8.76 7.95
C ASP A 66 11.36 -8.27 8.39
N ASP A 67 12.28 -8.06 7.43
CA ASP A 67 13.61 -7.49 7.68
C ASP A 67 13.62 -5.96 7.83
N GLY A 68 12.45 -5.32 7.74
CA GLY A 68 12.29 -3.87 7.81
C GLY A 68 12.51 -3.14 6.47
N THR A 69 12.74 -3.88 5.39
CA THR A 69 12.80 -3.28 4.04
C THR A 69 11.42 -2.77 3.63
N VAL A 70 11.37 -1.53 3.19
CA VAL A 70 10.15 -0.85 2.74
C VAL A 70 10.09 -0.79 1.22
N TYR A 71 8.95 -1.10 0.65
CA TYR A 71 8.62 -0.87 -0.77
C TYR A 71 7.52 0.19 -0.84
N ALA A 72 7.79 1.27 -1.58
CA ALA A 72 6.88 2.40 -1.69
C ALA A 72 6.61 2.77 -3.16
N SER A 73 5.34 2.91 -3.53
CA SER A 73 4.96 3.37 -4.87
C SER A 73 5.10 4.87 -4.99
N ASN A 74 5.54 5.33 -6.17
CA ASN A 74 5.52 6.72 -6.61
C ASN A 74 4.53 6.85 -7.76
N THR A 75 3.34 7.34 -7.45
CA THR A 75 2.18 7.31 -8.34
C THR A 75 2.28 8.29 -9.51
N ARG A 76 2.98 9.42 -9.33
CA ARG A 76 3.15 10.44 -10.38
C ARG A 76 4.52 10.27 -11.05
N SER A 77 4.60 10.76 -12.28
CA SER A 77 5.84 10.71 -13.08
C SER A 77 7.05 11.29 -12.33
N PRO A 78 8.19 10.60 -12.34
CA PRO A 78 8.43 9.28 -12.90
C PRO A 78 7.77 8.16 -12.07
N GLU A 79 6.95 7.33 -12.73
CA GLU A 79 6.22 6.22 -12.09
C GLU A 79 7.20 5.12 -11.71
N ARG A 80 7.29 4.83 -10.40
CA ARG A 80 8.31 3.94 -9.84
C ARG A 80 7.83 3.21 -8.60
N ILE A 81 8.55 2.15 -8.29
CA ILE A 81 8.57 1.58 -6.96
C ILE A 81 9.96 1.83 -6.38
N TYR A 82 10.01 2.36 -5.17
CA TYR A 82 11.24 2.54 -4.41
C TYR A 82 11.40 1.43 -3.38
N LYS A 83 12.66 1.05 -3.15
CA LYS A 83 13.09 0.20 -2.05
C LYS A 83 13.86 1.06 -1.05
N VAL A 84 13.48 0.97 0.22
CA VAL A 84 14.20 1.64 1.32
C VAL A 84 14.61 0.57 2.32
N THR A 85 15.91 0.43 2.55
CA THR A 85 16.43 -0.57 3.49
C THR A 85 16.25 -0.12 4.94
N ALA A 86 16.32 -1.06 5.88
CA ALA A 86 16.26 -0.76 7.32
C ALA A 86 17.37 0.20 7.79
N GLU A 87 18.53 0.21 7.10
CA GLU A 87 19.66 1.12 7.35
C GLU A 87 19.42 2.53 6.81
N GLY A 88 18.31 2.79 6.13
CA GLY A 88 17.94 4.10 5.64
C GLY A 88 18.46 4.46 4.24
N THR A 89 18.77 3.47 3.40
CA THR A 89 19.17 3.70 2.02
C THR A 89 17.99 3.54 1.08
N SER A 90 17.68 4.56 0.29
CA SER A 90 16.64 4.50 -0.75
C SER A 90 17.22 4.25 -2.14
N SER A 91 16.56 3.42 -2.94
CA SER A 91 16.93 3.10 -4.32
C SER A 91 15.67 2.84 -5.16
N ILE A 92 15.81 2.92 -6.49
CA ILE A 92 14.75 2.51 -7.42
C ILE A 92 14.71 0.97 -7.43
N PHE A 93 13.52 0.42 -7.20
CA PHE A 93 13.26 -1.02 -7.26
C PHE A 93 12.70 -1.44 -8.63
N ALA A 94 11.71 -0.71 -9.14
CA ALA A 94 11.14 -0.89 -10.47
C ALA A 94 10.81 0.48 -11.10
N ASP A 95 11.01 0.61 -12.41
CA ASP A 95 10.87 1.87 -13.16
C ASP A 95 10.24 1.63 -14.53
N GLY A 96 9.38 2.56 -14.96
CA GLY A 96 8.78 2.53 -16.28
C GLY A 96 7.71 1.47 -16.47
N ALA A 97 7.34 1.23 -17.74
CA ALA A 97 6.27 0.29 -18.07
C ALA A 97 6.59 -1.14 -17.57
N PRO A 98 5.59 -1.90 -17.07
CA PRO A 98 4.15 -1.60 -17.13
C PRO A 98 3.57 -0.83 -15.94
N LEU A 99 4.37 -0.11 -15.15
CA LEU A 99 3.83 0.76 -14.11
C LEU A 99 3.00 1.88 -14.76
N ALA A 100 1.75 2.06 -14.30
CA ALA A 100 0.80 3.06 -14.82
C ALA A 100 0.05 3.71 -13.65
N ALA A 101 0.66 4.74 -13.06
CA ALA A 101 0.26 5.33 -11.79
C ALA A 101 0.18 4.27 -10.66
N PRO A 102 1.32 3.62 -10.29
CA PRO A 102 1.34 2.59 -9.25
C PRO A 102 0.86 3.16 -7.92
N ASN A 103 0.00 2.43 -7.21
CA ASN A 103 -0.58 2.87 -5.95
C ASN A 103 -0.39 1.81 -4.86
N GLY A 104 -1.36 0.94 -4.63
CA GLY A 104 -1.26 -0.10 -3.60
C GLY A 104 -0.06 -1.02 -3.80
N VAL A 105 0.63 -1.31 -2.71
CA VAL A 105 1.75 -2.24 -2.64
C VAL A 105 1.49 -3.25 -1.54
N ALA A 106 1.74 -4.52 -1.81
CA ALA A 106 1.72 -5.60 -0.83
C ALA A 106 2.89 -6.55 -1.06
N ILE A 107 3.16 -7.41 -0.09
CA ILE A 107 4.16 -8.48 -0.18
C ILE A 107 3.41 -9.80 -0.08
N ASP A 108 3.65 -10.73 -1.01
CA ASP A 108 3.08 -12.07 -0.96
C ASP A 108 3.89 -13.01 -0.04
N THR A 109 3.41 -14.22 0.15
CA THR A 109 4.04 -15.23 1.02
C THR A 109 5.41 -15.70 0.55
N ASP A 110 5.73 -15.52 -0.74
CA ASP A 110 7.03 -15.84 -1.32
C ASP A 110 8.01 -14.63 -1.22
N GLY A 111 7.56 -13.51 -0.65
CA GLY A 111 8.32 -12.28 -0.54
C GLY A 111 8.33 -11.43 -1.80
N ASN A 112 7.50 -11.74 -2.80
CA ASN A 112 7.39 -10.93 -4.02
C ASN A 112 6.54 -9.68 -3.75
N ILE A 113 6.80 -8.65 -4.53
CA ILE A 113 6.16 -7.34 -4.39
C ILE A 113 5.01 -7.24 -5.39
N VAL A 114 3.79 -7.12 -4.85
CA VAL A 114 2.55 -6.97 -5.63
C VAL A 114 2.18 -5.50 -5.68
N VAL A 115 1.96 -4.99 -6.89
CA VAL A 115 1.65 -3.57 -7.17
C VAL A 115 0.40 -3.46 -8.01
N VAL A 116 -0.48 -2.52 -7.70
CA VAL A 116 -1.66 -2.22 -8.52
C VAL A 116 -1.57 -0.83 -9.12
N ASN A 117 -2.08 -0.70 -10.34
CA ASN A 117 -2.07 0.55 -11.11
C ASN A 117 -3.42 1.26 -11.05
N VAL A 118 -3.41 2.60 -10.91
CA VAL A 118 -4.63 3.42 -11.00
C VAL A 118 -5.09 3.61 -12.44
N ASN A 119 -4.15 3.73 -13.39
CA ASN A 119 -4.51 4.07 -14.76
C ASN A 119 -5.04 2.90 -15.61
N ASP A 120 -4.87 1.68 -15.13
CA ASP A 120 -5.42 0.47 -15.75
C ASP A 120 -5.94 -0.51 -14.67
N ASN A 121 -6.12 -1.78 -15.02
CA ASN A 121 -6.53 -2.83 -14.08
C ASN A 121 -5.42 -3.85 -13.79
N ALA A 122 -4.17 -3.56 -14.14
CA ALA A 122 -3.07 -4.48 -13.94
C ALA A 122 -2.73 -4.65 -12.45
N VAL A 123 -2.41 -5.89 -12.10
CA VAL A 123 -1.85 -6.33 -10.82
C VAL A 123 -0.51 -6.98 -11.14
N LEU A 124 0.56 -6.28 -10.82
CA LEU A 124 1.93 -6.60 -11.19
C LEU A 124 2.62 -7.31 -10.03
N THR A 125 3.30 -8.41 -10.27
CA THR A 125 4.11 -9.09 -9.25
C THR A 125 5.57 -9.06 -9.68
N TYR A 126 6.42 -8.49 -8.84
CA TYR A 126 7.86 -8.42 -9.02
C TYR A 126 8.56 -9.34 -8.02
N ASN A 127 9.65 -10.00 -8.44
CA ASN A 127 10.50 -10.71 -7.50
C ASN A 127 11.33 -9.71 -6.65
N THR A 128 12.07 -10.19 -5.67
CA THR A 128 12.90 -9.36 -4.77
C THR A 128 14.05 -8.63 -5.45
N SER A 129 14.38 -9.00 -6.70
CA SER A 129 15.37 -8.32 -7.54
C SER A 129 14.79 -7.18 -8.38
N GLY A 130 13.46 -7.03 -8.41
CA GLY A 130 12.76 -6.02 -9.21
C GLY A 130 12.36 -6.50 -10.61
N ASP A 131 12.50 -7.80 -10.92
CA ASP A 131 12.05 -8.35 -12.19
C ASP A 131 10.54 -8.60 -12.13
N LEU A 132 9.81 -8.19 -13.16
CA LEU A 132 8.38 -8.50 -13.31
C LEU A 132 8.23 -10.00 -13.63
N ILE A 133 7.58 -10.74 -12.75
CA ILE A 133 7.39 -12.21 -12.88
C ILE A 133 5.95 -12.59 -13.21
N ARG A 134 4.97 -11.71 -12.98
CA ARG A 134 3.56 -11.98 -13.25
C ARG A 134 2.77 -10.70 -13.49
N THR A 135 1.82 -10.79 -14.40
CA THR A 135 0.78 -9.78 -14.60
C THR A 135 -0.57 -10.47 -14.54
N GLU A 136 -1.42 -10.03 -13.63
CA GLU A 136 -2.81 -10.41 -13.49
C GLU A 136 -3.66 -9.14 -13.68
N TYR A 137 -4.97 -9.28 -13.75
CA TYR A 137 -5.87 -8.15 -13.94
C TYR A 137 -7.00 -8.19 -12.93
N ALA A 138 -7.29 -7.07 -12.28
CA ALA A 138 -8.50 -6.89 -11.52
C ALA A 138 -9.72 -6.83 -12.47
N ALA A 139 -10.90 -7.07 -11.97
CA ALA A 139 -12.13 -7.03 -12.79
C ALA A 139 -12.42 -5.61 -13.31
N GLU A 140 -11.96 -4.58 -12.59
CA GLU A 140 -12.14 -3.17 -12.94
C GLU A 140 -10.83 -2.41 -12.75
N GLY A 141 -10.67 -1.28 -13.45
CA GLY A 141 -9.51 -0.40 -13.32
C GLY A 141 -9.67 0.64 -12.22
N GLY A 142 -8.71 1.55 -12.12
CA GLY A 142 -8.70 2.56 -11.06
C GLY A 142 -8.30 1.97 -9.71
N ASN A 143 -7.34 1.06 -9.73
CA ASN A 143 -6.93 0.29 -8.55
C ASN A 143 -6.14 1.16 -7.58
N ASP A 144 -6.50 1.07 -6.29
CA ASP A 144 -5.87 1.85 -5.22
C ASP A 144 -5.21 0.95 -4.19
N GLY A 145 -5.97 0.13 -3.47
CA GLY A 145 -5.46 -0.78 -2.47
C GLY A 145 -5.30 -2.21 -2.97
N VAL A 146 -4.37 -2.95 -2.38
CA VAL A 146 -4.22 -4.40 -2.58
C VAL A 146 -3.92 -5.10 -1.26
N VAL A 147 -4.58 -6.24 -1.06
CA VAL A 147 -4.31 -7.19 0.02
C VAL A 147 -4.03 -8.54 -0.62
N VAL A 148 -3.01 -9.23 -0.15
CA VAL A 148 -2.66 -10.61 -0.55
C VAL A 148 -2.80 -11.51 0.66
N LEU A 149 -3.58 -12.58 0.54
CA LEU A 149 -3.74 -13.60 1.59
C LEU A 149 -2.69 -14.72 1.44
N GLU A 150 -2.55 -15.53 2.47
CA GLU A 150 -1.60 -16.65 2.50
C GLU A 150 -1.83 -17.70 1.40
N ASP A 151 -3.07 -17.88 0.95
CA ASP A 151 -3.42 -18.78 -0.16
C ASP A 151 -3.16 -18.19 -1.55
N GLY A 152 -2.59 -16.97 -1.62
CA GLY A 152 -2.31 -16.23 -2.84
C GLY A 152 -3.52 -15.47 -3.40
N THR A 153 -4.69 -15.54 -2.76
CA THR A 153 -5.85 -14.73 -3.13
C THR A 153 -5.54 -13.25 -2.93
N LYS A 154 -5.84 -12.45 -3.95
CA LYS A 154 -5.68 -11.00 -3.93
C LYS A 154 -7.03 -10.31 -3.89
N TYR A 155 -7.13 -9.26 -3.09
CA TYR A 155 -8.23 -8.32 -3.11
C TYR A 155 -7.71 -6.97 -3.58
N VAL A 156 -8.42 -6.37 -4.53
CA VAL A 156 -8.01 -5.09 -5.15
C VAL A 156 -9.19 -4.14 -5.11
N SER A 157 -9.01 -2.98 -4.48
CA SER A 157 -10.02 -1.91 -4.46
C SER A 157 -9.91 -1.03 -5.69
N SER A 158 -11.04 -0.49 -6.13
CA SER A 158 -11.13 0.49 -7.22
C SER A 158 -11.77 1.78 -6.73
N VAL A 159 -10.99 2.86 -6.68
CA VAL A 159 -11.51 4.19 -6.34
C VAL A 159 -12.43 4.75 -7.43
N ARG A 160 -12.23 4.31 -8.69
CA ARG A 160 -13.01 4.78 -9.83
C ARG A 160 -14.40 4.18 -9.85
N PHE A 161 -14.52 2.88 -9.54
CA PHE A 161 -15.79 2.14 -9.61
C PHE A 161 -16.43 1.92 -8.23
N GLY A 162 -15.73 2.24 -7.14
CA GLY A 162 -16.23 2.02 -5.80
C GLY A 162 -16.47 0.54 -5.51
N SER A 163 -15.52 -0.31 -5.90
CA SER A 163 -15.67 -1.76 -5.86
C SER A 163 -14.45 -2.44 -5.28
N VAL A 164 -14.58 -3.74 -5.00
CA VAL A 164 -13.48 -4.65 -4.68
C VAL A 164 -13.53 -5.85 -5.60
N SER A 165 -12.42 -6.11 -6.26
CA SER A 165 -12.16 -7.34 -7.03
C SER A 165 -11.45 -8.37 -6.17
N ARG A 166 -11.79 -9.64 -6.34
CA ARG A 166 -11.05 -10.80 -5.84
C ARG A 166 -10.40 -11.53 -7.02
N ILE A 167 -9.13 -11.88 -6.87
CA ILE A 167 -8.34 -12.67 -7.82
C ILE A 167 -7.83 -13.89 -7.07
N ARG A 168 -8.29 -15.07 -7.42
CA ARG A 168 -7.73 -16.33 -6.93
C ARG A 168 -6.67 -16.86 -7.88
N PRO A 169 -5.66 -17.57 -7.38
CA PRO A 169 -4.65 -18.18 -8.26
C PRO A 169 -5.29 -19.04 -9.35
N GLY A 170 -5.03 -18.70 -10.63
CA GLY A 170 -5.54 -19.44 -11.79
C GLY A 170 -6.99 -19.19 -12.17
N GLU A 171 -7.69 -18.25 -11.52
CA GLU A 171 -9.06 -17.87 -11.83
C GLU A 171 -9.12 -16.44 -12.40
N ASP A 172 -10.19 -16.16 -13.15
CA ASP A 172 -10.51 -14.79 -13.56
C ASP A 172 -10.96 -13.95 -12.36
N ALA A 173 -10.65 -12.67 -12.40
CA ALA A 173 -11.05 -11.74 -11.36
C ALA A 173 -12.56 -11.56 -11.29
N GLN A 174 -13.09 -11.45 -10.09
CA GLN A 174 -14.51 -11.25 -9.82
C GLN A 174 -14.72 -10.04 -8.93
N VAL A 175 -15.69 -9.18 -9.27
CA VAL A 175 -16.16 -8.15 -8.36
C VAL A 175 -16.95 -8.79 -7.23
N ILE A 176 -16.53 -8.56 -5.98
CA ILE A 176 -17.17 -9.13 -4.78
C ILE A 176 -17.95 -8.11 -3.95
N ALA A 177 -17.70 -6.83 -4.17
CA ALA A 177 -18.39 -5.73 -3.49
C ALA A 177 -18.43 -4.50 -4.39
N THR A 178 -19.51 -3.72 -4.29
CA THR A 178 -19.73 -2.47 -5.05
C THR A 178 -20.42 -1.43 -4.18
N GLY A 179 -20.52 -0.20 -4.68
CA GLY A 179 -21.19 0.89 -3.98
C GLY A 179 -20.38 1.44 -2.79
N ILE A 180 -19.07 1.31 -2.84
CA ILE A 180 -18.14 1.76 -1.80
C ILE A 180 -17.56 3.12 -2.24
N PRO A 181 -18.04 4.26 -1.71
CA PRO A 181 -17.55 5.57 -2.12
C PRO A 181 -16.04 5.68 -1.86
N SER A 182 -15.27 6.03 -2.89
CA SER A 182 -13.81 6.17 -2.77
C SER A 182 -13.14 4.93 -2.16
N ALA A 183 -13.39 3.73 -2.71
CA ALA A 183 -12.75 2.51 -2.25
C ALA A 183 -11.23 2.61 -2.44
N ALA A 184 -10.55 3.17 -1.44
CA ALA A 184 -9.12 3.48 -1.42
C ALA A 184 -8.28 2.30 -0.89
N SER A 185 -7.11 2.59 -0.33
CA SER A 185 -6.27 1.59 0.34
C SER A 185 -7.07 0.78 1.36
N MET A 186 -6.72 -0.47 1.54
CA MET A 186 -7.43 -1.35 2.46
C MET A 186 -6.45 -2.22 3.26
N CYS A 187 -6.93 -2.74 4.38
CA CYS A 187 -6.25 -3.77 5.13
C CYS A 187 -7.16 -4.98 5.38
N TYR A 188 -6.55 -6.10 5.71
CA TYR A 188 -7.25 -7.31 6.11
C TYR A 188 -7.23 -7.46 7.62
N ASP A 189 -8.41 -7.56 8.21
CA ASP A 189 -8.62 -7.94 9.61
C ASP A 189 -8.77 -9.46 9.69
N SER A 190 -7.70 -10.15 10.04
CA SER A 190 -7.66 -11.61 10.12
C SER A 190 -8.53 -12.18 11.24
N VAL A 191 -8.79 -11.41 12.31
CA VAL A 191 -9.63 -11.84 13.44
C VAL A 191 -11.11 -11.88 13.04
N GLN A 192 -11.54 -10.88 12.29
CA GLN A 192 -12.93 -10.75 11.84
C GLN A 192 -13.17 -11.32 10.44
N HIS A 193 -12.12 -11.76 9.74
CA HIS A 193 -12.17 -12.21 8.33
C HIS A 193 -12.87 -11.20 7.44
N GLN A 194 -12.34 -9.97 7.41
CA GLN A 194 -12.93 -8.87 6.65
C GLN A 194 -11.88 -7.93 6.09
N LEU A 195 -12.24 -7.26 5.00
CA LEU A 195 -11.49 -6.10 4.52
C LEU A 195 -12.01 -4.84 5.21
N VAL A 196 -11.11 -3.95 5.56
CA VAL A 196 -11.41 -2.63 6.11
C VAL A 196 -10.91 -1.58 5.14
N ILE A 197 -11.81 -0.73 4.66
CA ILE A 197 -11.55 0.24 3.59
C ILE A 197 -11.90 1.65 4.12
N PRO A 198 -10.94 2.59 4.14
CA PRO A 198 -11.24 3.97 4.46
C PRO A 198 -12.03 4.64 3.32
N LEU A 199 -13.10 5.31 3.69
CA LEU A 199 -13.96 6.09 2.80
C LEU A 199 -13.55 7.56 2.91
N ASN A 200 -12.50 7.97 2.20
CA ASN A 200 -11.83 9.26 2.38
C ASN A 200 -12.78 10.46 2.37
N SER A 201 -13.74 10.49 1.45
CA SER A 201 -14.70 11.60 1.35
C SER A 201 -15.81 11.58 2.40
N ASN A 202 -15.97 10.48 3.13
CA ASN A 202 -17.09 10.24 4.02
C ASN A 202 -16.69 10.20 5.51
N PHE A 203 -15.40 10.31 5.81
CA PHE A 203 -14.86 10.17 7.18
C PHE A 203 -15.34 8.90 7.88
N ALA A 204 -15.37 7.79 7.16
CA ALA A 204 -15.92 6.52 7.59
C ALA A 204 -15.05 5.34 7.15
N LEU A 205 -15.38 4.15 7.65
CA LEU A 205 -14.81 2.88 7.22
C LEU A 205 -15.90 1.97 6.67
N ALA A 206 -15.60 1.28 5.57
CA ALA A 206 -16.39 0.15 5.11
C ALA A 206 -15.77 -1.16 5.59
N PHE A 207 -16.60 -2.14 5.91
CA PHE A 207 -16.20 -3.49 6.33
C PHE A 207 -16.84 -4.50 5.41
N ILE A 208 -16.03 -5.32 4.75
CA ILE A 208 -16.48 -6.34 3.81
C ILE A 208 -16.08 -7.70 4.36
N LYS A 209 -17.06 -8.49 4.77
CA LYS A 209 -16.85 -9.88 5.18
C LYS A 209 -16.43 -10.75 3.99
N LEU A 210 -15.45 -11.63 4.20
CA LEU A 210 -14.92 -12.56 3.21
C LEU A 210 -15.45 -13.98 3.42
#